data_8ffb40db21ae7e02e841a7a59abe880d
#
_entry.id   8ffb40db21ae7e02e841a7a59abe880d
#
_cell.length_a   1.000
_cell.length_b   1.000
_cell.length_c   1.000
_cell.angle_alpha   90.00
_cell.angle_beta   90.00
_cell.angle_gamma   90.00
#
_symmetry.space_group_name_H-M   'P 1'
#
loop_
_entity.id
_entity.type
_entity.pdbx_description
1 polymer ?
#
loop_
_entity_poly.entity_id
_entity_poly.type
_entity_poly.pdbx_seq_one_letter_code
_entity_poly.pdbx_strand_id
1 'polypeptide(L)'
;MSEPQIKFGILGCADIARKLSRAITLAPNATIHAIGSRSLEKATKYAASNNFPETAKIYGSYDAVLDDPDVDAVYIPLPTSLHIKWAVLAAQKKKHILLEKPVALNVGEFDKIVEACELNGVQMMDSTMWMHNPRTGKMKEFILDPHKFGELRSIHAVFTFAADPDFLENDIRVKPDLDALGALGDAGWYCVRAILWANDFQLPKSVTALPGTIFNKAGVIISCGAALLWENGKTATFHCSFLANLTMSVTASGTKGSLHINDFVIPFEENKGSFTTSTESGFTELVTGWAPLPSQHTVMTDVPQEVLMVTEFSRLVKSVKNEGLAVEKKWPTLSRMTQFVLDAVKTSVDKGGETVNLD
;
A
#
# COMPACT_ATOMS: atom_id res chain seq x y z
N MET A 1 -31.88 -7.17 13.17
CA MET A 1 -31.64 -5.99 12.34
C MET A 1 -30.17 -6.08 11.89
N SER A 2 -29.88 -5.98 10.60
CA SER A 2 -28.49 -5.91 10.12
C SER A 2 -27.79 -4.69 10.73
N GLU A 3 -26.53 -4.84 11.14
CA GLU A 3 -25.76 -3.71 11.63
C GLU A 3 -25.67 -2.59 10.56
N PRO A 4 -25.67 -1.30 10.96
CA PRO A 4 -25.57 -0.20 10.00
C PRO A 4 -24.23 -0.28 9.25
N GLN A 5 -24.31 -0.26 7.93
CA GLN A 5 -23.15 -0.27 7.03
C GLN A 5 -22.58 1.14 6.89
N ILE A 6 -21.25 1.23 6.73
CA ILE A 6 -20.58 2.49 6.37
C ILE A 6 -20.85 2.80 4.89
N LYS A 7 -21.37 3.99 4.63
CA LYS A 7 -21.73 4.47 3.30
C LYS A 7 -20.54 5.15 2.63
N PHE A 8 -20.01 4.52 1.59
CA PHE A 8 -18.86 5.01 0.85
C PHE A 8 -19.24 5.92 -0.31
N GLY A 9 -18.53 7.05 -0.42
CA GLY A 9 -18.42 7.83 -1.63
C GLY A 9 -17.08 7.54 -2.34
N ILE A 10 -17.08 7.51 -3.68
CA ILE A 10 -15.87 7.27 -4.47
C ILE A 10 -15.52 8.54 -5.25
N LEU A 11 -14.29 9.06 -5.08
CA LEU A 11 -13.82 10.26 -5.77
C LEU A 11 -13.01 9.87 -7.01
N GLY A 12 -13.69 9.71 -8.14
CA GLY A 12 -13.05 9.38 -9.43
C GLY A 12 -13.40 7.99 -9.96
N CYS A 13 -13.05 7.78 -11.22
CA CYS A 13 -13.32 6.56 -11.98
C CYS A 13 -12.00 5.93 -12.42
N ALA A 14 -11.10 5.67 -11.47
CA ALA A 14 -9.82 5.02 -11.71
C ALA A 14 -9.99 3.50 -11.88
N ASP A 15 -9.06 2.85 -12.58
CA ASP A 15 -9.12 1.40 -12.76
C ASP A 15 -9.06 0.63 -11.44
N ILE A 16 -8.21 1.07 -10.51
CA ILE A 16 -8.12 0.46 -9.18
C ILE A 16 -9.44 0.56 -8.39
N ALA A 17 -10.23 1.60 -8.63
CA ALA A 17 -11.53 1.75 -7.98
C ALA A 17 -12.53 0.67 -8.38
N ARG A 18 -12.35 -0.03 -9.50
CA ARG A 18 -13.16 -1.22 -9.86
C ARG A 18 -12.98 -2.32 -8.82
N LYS A 19 -11.72 -2.57 -8.43
CA LYS A 19 -11.37 -3.58 -7.42
C LYS A 19 -11.95 -3.21 -6.05
N LEU A 20 -11.79 -1.95 -5.65
CA LEU A 20 -12.32 -1.44 -4.38
C LEU A 20 -13.86 -1.38 -4.36
N SER A 21 -14.50 -1.03 -5.46
CA SER A 21 -15.98 -1.07 -5.55
C SER A 21 -16.53 -2.47 -5.31
N ARG A 22 -15.89 -3.48 -5.92
CA ARG A 22 -16.22 -4.90 -5.66
C ARG A 22 -15.98 -5.25 -4.18
N ALA A 23 -14.86 -4.81 -3.61
CA ALA A 23 -14.53 -5.06 -2.21
C ALA A 23 -15.55 -4.42 -1.25
N ILE A 24 -15.97 -3.17 -1.50
CA ILE A 24 -17.01 -2.49 -0.71
C ILE A 24 -18.34 -3.25 -0.78
N THR A 25 -18.71 -3.74 -1.97
CA THR A 25 -19.96 -4.52 -2.15
C THR A 25 -19.91 -5.87 -1.41
N LEU A 26 -18.74 -6.50 -1.32
CA LEU A 26 -18.58 -7.78 -0.65
C LEU A 26 -18.37 -7.65 0.86
N ALA A 27 -17.95 -6.49 1.35
CA ALA A 27 -17.72 -6.26 2.77
C ALA A 27 -19.07 -6.19 3.54
N PRO A 28 -19.23 -6.95 4.64
CA PRO A 28 -20.51 -7.04 5.35
C PRO A 28 -20.93 -5.73 6.01
N ASN A 29 -19.99 -4.85 6.32
CA ASN A 29 -20.15 -3.60 7.07
C ASN A 29 -19.96 -2.33 6.21
N ALA A 30 -19.98 -2.45 4.89
CA ALA A 30 -19.80 -1.35 3.95
C ALA A 30 -20.84 -1.38 2.82
N THR A 31 -21.12 -0.22 2.22
CA THR A 31 -21.97 -0.11 1.02
C THR A 31 -21.52 1.06 0.16
N ILE A 32 -21.66 0.94 -1.17
CA ILE A 32 -21.45 2.05 -2.10
C ILE A 32 -22.69 2.96 -2.04
N HIS A 33 -22.49 4.22 -1.67
CA HIS A 33 -23.56 5.22 -1.60
C HIS A 33 -23.46 6.25 -2.72
N ALA A 34 -22.24 6.65 -3.10
CA ALA A 34 -22.06 7.68 -4.11
C ALA A 34 -20.77 7.48 -4.93
N ILE A 35 -20.76 8.02 -6.13
CA ILE A 35 -19.56 8.21 -6.95
C ILE A 35 -19.58 9.61 -7.57
N GLY A 36 -18.43 10.27 -7.61
CA GLY A 36 -18.24 11.54 -8.28
C GLY A 36 -17.10 11.52 -9.30
N SER A 37 -17.29 12.22 -10.40
CA SER A 37 -16.25 12.45 -11.40
C SER A 37 -16.40 13.87 -11.95
N ARG A 38 -15.32 14.44 -12.53
CA ARG A 38 -15.38 15.71 -13.29
C ARG A 38 -16.29 15.64 -14.52
N SER A 39 -16.74 14.44 -14.90
CA SER A 39 -17.73 14.19 -15.95
C SER A 39 -18.80 13.28 -15.39
N LEU A 40 -20.05 13.78 -15.36
CA LEU A 40 -21.22 13.00 -14.95
C LEU A 40 -21.40 11.77 -15.85
N GLU A 41 -21.20 11.93 -17.16
CA GLU A 41 -21.28 10.83 -18.13
C GLU A 41 -20.29 9.72 -17.80
N LYS A 42 -19.01 10.08 -17.49
CA LYS A 42 -18.00 9.12 -17.09
C LYS A 42 -18.39 8.39 -15.82
N ALA A 43 -18.89 9.11 -14.80
CA ALA A 43 -19.36 8.50 -13.56
C ALA A 43 -20.53 7.53 -13.78
N THR A 44 -21.48 7.91 -14.63
CA THR A 44 -22.64 7.07 -14.97
C THR A 44 -22.23 5.78 -15.68
N LYS A 45 -21.36 5.89 -16.69
CA LYS A 45 -20.82 4.71 -17.40
C LYS A 45 -20.03 3.79 -16.46
N TYR A 46 -19.23 4.40 -15.57
CA TYR A 46 -18.43 3.66 -14.61
C TYR A 46 -19.30 2.89 -13.62
N ALA A 47 -20.33 3.53 -13.05
CA ALA A 47 -21.25 2.90 -12.11
C ALA A 47 -21.99 1.71 -12.76
N ALA A 48 -22.50 1.89 -13.99
CA ALA A 48 -23.15 0.83 -14.74
C ALA A 48 -22.22 -0.35 -15.04
N SER A 49 -20.97 -0.07 -15.48
CA SER A 49 -19.99 -1.11 -15.85
C SER A 49 -19.44 -1.88 -14.64
N ASN A 50 -19.61 -1.36 -13.41
CA ASN A 50 -19.11 -1.98 -12.19
C ASN A 50 -20.23 -2.43 -11.24
N ASN A 51 -21.45 -2.57 -11.76
CA ASN A 51 -22.62 -3.08 -11.03
C ASN A 51 -22.89 -2.33 -9.71
N PHE A 52 -22.84 -1.00 -9.73
CA PHE A 52 -23.18 -0.22 -8.56
C PHE A 52 -24.65 -0.40 -8.21
N PRO A 53 -25.04 -0.33 -6.93
CA PRO A 53 -26.44 -0.38 -6.53
C PRO A 53 -27.24 0.70 -7.25
N GLU A 54 -28.48 0.41 -7.66
CA GLU A 54 -29.38 1.40 -8.28
C GLU A 54 -29.64 2.62 -7.38
N THR A 55 -29.49 2.45 -6.08
CA THR A 55 -29.59 3.51 -5.06
C THR A 55 -28.35 4.38 -4.97
N ALA A 56 -27.26 4.03 -5.65
CA ALA A 56 -26.04 4.82 -5.61
C ALA A 56 -26.24 6.16 -6.35
N LYS A 57 -25.89 7.25 -5.66
CA LYS A 57 -25.94 8.60 -6.22
C LYS A 57 -24.76 8.85 -7.14
N ILE A 58 -24.98 9.45 -8.29
CA ILE A 58 -23.95 9.73 -9.29
C ILE A 58 -23.81 11.24 -9.44
N TYR A 59 -22.58 11.74 -9.22
CA TYR A 59 -22.30 13.17 -9.20
C TYR A 59 -21.31 13.58 -10.30
N GLY A 60 -21.49 14.79 -10.84
CA GLY A 60 -20.61 15.43 -11.83
C GLY A 60 -19.40 16.13 -11.22
N SER A 61 -19.18 16.04 -9.91
CA SER A 61 -18.03 16.62 -9.22
C SER A 61 -17.65 15.82 -7.96
N TYR A 62 -16.43 15.99 -7.47
CA TYR A 62 -16.00 15.41 -6.21
C TYR A 62 -16.61 16.14 -5.01
N ASP A 63 -16.76 17.47 -5.13
CA ASP A 63 -17.39 18.31 -4.10
C ASP A 63 -18.78 17.81 -3.76
N ALA A 64 -19.58 17.46 -4.76
CA ALA A 64 -20.94 16.97 -4.55
C ALA A 64 -21.00 15.64 -3.75
N VAL A 65 -19.97 14.78 -3.90
CA VAL A 65 -19.85 13.57 -3.05
C VAL A 65 -19.50 13.96 -1.62
N LEU A 66 -18.60 14.92 -1.43
CA LEU A 66 -18.20 15.40 -0.11
C LEU A 66 -19.31 16.16 0.61
N ASP A 67 -20.16 16.84 -0.13
CA ASP A 67 -21.31 17.61 0.40
C ASP A 67 -22.54 16.71 0.67
N ASP A 68 -22.55 15.47 0.20
CA ASP A 68 -23.65 14.54 0.49
C ASP A 68 -23.63 14.14 1.98
N PRO A 69 -24.67 14.51 2.76
CA PRO A 69 -24.71 14.22 4.20
C PRO A 69 -24.79 12.73 4.53
N ASP A 70 -25.22 11.90 3.57
CA ASP A 70 -25.37 10.46 3.75
C ASP A 70 -24.04 9.70 3.53
N VAL A 71 -23.00 10.31 2.97
CA VAL A 71 -21.69 9.72 2.82
C VAL A 71 -20.95 9.77 4.15
N ASP A 72 -20.54 8.61 4.67
CA ASP A 72 -19.76 8.47 5.90
C ASP A 72 -18.25 8.54 5.66
N ALA A 73 -17.83 7.86 4.60
CA ALA A 73 -16.41 7.72 4.25
C ALA A 73 -16.21 7.89 2.75
N VAL A 74 -15.03 8.34 2.36
CA VAL A 74 -14.64 8.46 0.96
C VAL A 74 -13.43 7.60 0.64
N TYR A 75 -13.47 6.95 -0.51
CA TYR A 75 -12.33 6.35 -1.14
C TYR A 75 -11.76 7.31 -2.20
N ILE A 76 -10.45 7.56 -2.14
CA ILE A 76 -9.77 8.57 -2.97
C ILE A 76 -8.72 7.90 -3.87
N PRO A 77 -9.12 7.35 -5.04
CA PRO A 77 -8.23 6.77 -6.05
C PRO A 77 -7.81 7.81 -7.10
N LEU A 78 -7.39 8.97 -6.67
CA LEU A 78 -6.93 10.05 -7.54
C LEU A 78 -5.43 9.96 -7.78
N PRO A 79 -4.87 10.63 -8.80
CA PRO A 79 -3.42 10.82 -8.90
C PRO A 79 -2.84 11.43 -7.62
N THR A 80 -1.63 11.02 -7.25
CA THR A 80 -0.99 11.36 -5.97
C THR A 80 -0.92 12.86 -5.71
N SER A 81 -0.66 13.66 -6.75
CA SER A 81 -0.63 15.14 -6.67
C SER A 81 -1.95 15.77 -6.23
N LEU A 82 -3.05 15.04 -6.33
CA LEU A 82 -4.38 15.51 -5.93
C LEU A 82 -4.77 15.06 -4.52
N HIS A 83 -4.00 14.16 -3.90
CA HIS A 83 -4.34 13.58 -2.60
C HIS A 83 -4.46 14.64 -1.52
N ILE A 84 -3.47 15.52 -1.37
CA ILE A 84 -3.48 16.56 -0.34
C ILE A 84 -4.74 17.43 -0.42
N LYS A 85 -5.10 17.89 -1.62
CA LYS A 85 -6.29 18.74 -1.80
C LYS A 85 -7.57 18.04 -1.36
N TRP A 86 -7.79 16.83 -1.89
CA TRP A 86 -9.08 16.16 -1.71
C TRP A 86 -9.19 15.47 -0.36
N ALA A 87 -8.09 14.97 0.21
CA ALA A 87 -8.10 14.40 1.55
C ALA A 87 -8.29 15.47 2.64
N VAL A 88 -7.62 16.63 2.53
CA VAL A 88 -7.84 17.74 3.46
C VAL A 88 -9.29 18.24 3.39
N LEU A 89 -9.83 18.43 2.18
CA LEU A 89 -11.22 18.86 2.02
C LEU A 89 -12.21 17.81 2.55
N ALA A 90 -11.97 16.53 2.32
CA ALA A 90 -12.77 15.44 2.87
C ALA A 90 -12.77 15.46 4.41
N ALA A 91 -11.59 15.63 5.02
CA ALA A 91 -11.47 15.76 6.47
C ALA A 91 -12.26 16.95 7.01
N GLN A 92 -12.15 18.13 6.38
CA GLN A 92 -12.91 19.33 6.74
C GLN A 92 -14.43 19.13 6.64
N LYS A 93 -14.88 18.31 5.69
CA LYS A 93 -16.28 17.87 5.52
C LYS A 93 -16.64 16.68 6.43
N LYS A 94 -15.74 16.30 7.35
CA LYS A 94 -15.90 15.19 8.31
C LYS A 94 -16.19 13.84 7.65
N LYS A 95 -15.65 13.60 6.45
CA LYS A 95 -15.69 12.30 5.78
C LYS A 95 -14.45 11.50 6.17
N HIS A 96 -14.64 10.28 6.67
CA HIS A 96 -13.53 9.34 6.91
C HIS A 96 -12.86 8.96 5.59
N ILE A 97 -11.57 8.66 5.61
CA ILE A 97 -10.77 8.62 4.37
C ILE A 97 -10.05 7.28 4.22
N LEU A 98 -10.38 6.56 3.15
CA LEU A 98 -9.56 5.48 2.60
C LEU A 98 -8.79 6.06 1.40
N LEU A 99 -7.46 6.24 1.57
CA LEU A 99 -6.61 6.95 0.61
C LEU A 99 -5.76 5.98 -0.20
N GLU A 100 -5.67 6.16 -1.52
CA GLU A 100 -4.76 5.36 -2.34
C GLU A 100 -3.28 5.66 -2.01
N LYS A 101 -2.48 4.64 -2.30
CA LYS A 101 -1.01 4.72 -2.23
C LYS A 101 -0.43 5.23 -3.59
N PRO A 102 0.72 5.91 -3.55
CA PRO A 102 1.37 6.51 -2.39
C PRO A 102 0.50 7.60 -1.81
N VAL A 103 0.56 7.78 -0.50
CA VAL A 103 -0.40 8.66 0.21
C VAL A 103 -0.23 10.15 -0.11
N ALA A 104 0.96 10.57 -0.53
CA ALA A 104 1.28 11.94 -0.92
C ALA A 104 2.57 11.97 -1.77
N LEU A 105 2.93 13.13 -2.32
CA LEU A 105 4.18 13.30 -3.03
C LEU A 105 5.41 13.35 -2.10
N ASN A 106 5.21 13.71 -0.83
CA ASN A 106 6.22 13.73 0.21
C ASN A 106 5.57 13.69 1.62
N VAL A 107 6.39 13.47 2.65
CA VAL A 107 5.92 13.37 4.03
C VAL A 107 5.28 14.67 4.53
N GLY A 108 5.77 15.84 4.08
CA GLY A 108 5.21 17.14 4.50
C GLY A 108 3.78 17.37 3.99
N GLU A 109 3.44 16.87 2.80
CA GLU A 109 2.06 16.88 2.31
C GLU A 109 1.19 15.88 3.10
N PHE A 110 1.73 14.71 3.40
CA PHE A 110 1.01 13.71 4.18
C PHE A 110 0.74 14.17 5.62
N ASP A 111 1.69 14.85 6.24
CA ASP A 111 1.52 15.44 7.58
C ASP A 111 0.35 16.43 7.62
N LYS A 112 0.14 17.23 6.57
CA LYS A 112 -1.03 18.12 6.45
C LYS A 112 -2.35 17.36 6.33
N ILE A 113 -2.36 16.21 5.64
CA ILE A 113 -3.54 15.34 5.56
C ILE A 113 -3.86 14.77 6.95
N VAL A 114 -2.85 14.25 7.64
CA VAL A 114 -3.01 13.69 8.99
C VAL A 114 -3.50 14.75 9.98
N GLU A 115 -2.89 15.93 9.97
CA GLU A 115 -3.32 17.07 10.80
C GLU A 115 -4.79 17.43 10.55
N ALA A 116 -5.21 17.52 9.29
CA ALA A 116 -6.60 17.79 8.96
C ALA A 116 -7.55 16.70 9.47
N CYS A 117 -7.15 15.43 9.38
CA CYS A 117 -7.92 14.31 9.92
C CYS A 117 -8.03 14.37 11.45
N GLU A 118 -6.94 14.65 12.18
CA GLU A 118 -6.92 14.77 13.63
C GLU A 118 -7.78 15.92 14.11
N LEU A 119 -7.65 17.10 13.50
CA LEU A 119 -8.44 18.29 13.85
C LEU A 119 -9.96 18.10 13.67
N ASN A 120 -10.36 17.25 12.73
CA ASN A 120 -11.77 17.01 12.43
C ASN A 120 -12.32 15.68 13.01
N GLY A 121 -11.51 14.89 13.73
CA GLY A 121 -11.90 13.59 14.26
C GLY A 121 -12.19 12.55 13.17
N VAL A 122 -11.44 12.59 12.08
CA VAL A 122 -11.62 11.75 10.89
C VAL A 122 -10.66 10.57 10.91
N GLN A 123 -11.20 9.36 10.81
CA GLN A 123 -10.39 8.14 10.62
C GLN A 123 -9.81 8.12 9.21
N MET A 124 -8.50 7.93 9.11
CA MET A 124 -7.78 7.76 7.86
C MET A 124 -7.08 6.40 7.85
N MET A 125 -7.04 5.74 6.68
CA MET A 125 -6.25 4.54 6.40
C MET A 125 -5.79 4.58 4.93
N ASP A 126 -4.59 4.05 4.66
CA ASP A 126 -4.12 3.87 3.27
C ASP A 126 -4.56 2.53 2.67
N SER A 127 -4.65 2.47 1.35
CA SER A 127 -5.12 1.29 0.60
C SER A 127 -4.01 0.26 0.33
N THR A 128 -3.09 0.05 1.26
CA THR A 128 -2.04 -0.98 1.11
C THR A 128 -2.61 -2.36 1.46
N MET A 129 -3.36 -2.94 0.53
CA MET A 129 -4.24 -4.09 0.70
C MET A 129 -3.57 -5.37 1.22
N TRP A 130 -2.31 -5.66 0.83
CA TRP A 130 -1.61 -6.88 1.24
C TRP A 130 -1.38 -6.97 2.76
N MET A 131 -1.38 -5.83 3.46
CA MET A 131 -1.29 -5.76 4.92
C MET A 131 -2.47 -6.44 5.62
N HIS A 132 -3.59 -6.58 4.93
CA HIS A 132 -4.83 -7.17 5.45
C HIS A 132 -5.00 -8.65 5.05
N ASN A 133 -4.07 -9.20 4.25
CA ASN A 133 -4.10 -10.61 3.92
C ASN A 133 -3.74 -11.47 5.15
N PRO A 134 -4.52 -12.52 5.49
CA PRO A 134 -4.25 -13.36 6.65
C PRO A 134 -2.85 -14.00 6.65
N ARG A 135 -2.28 -14.29 5.47
CA ARG A 135 -0.91 -14.82 5.37
C ARG A 135 0.14 -13.83 5.90
N THR A 136 -0.12 -12.51 5.80
CA THR A 136 0.79 -11.48 6.34
C THR A 136 0.96 -11.64 7.85
N GLY A 137 -0.11 -11.97 8.57
CA GLY A 137 -0.05 -12.33 10.00
C GLY A 137 0.77 -13.60 10.24
N LYS A 138 0.54 -14.65 9.44
CA LYS A 138 1.29 -15.92 9.57
C LYS A 138 2.78 -15.78 9.26
N MET A 139 3.12 -14.99 8.25
CA MET A 139 4.52 -14.65 7.98
C MET A 139 5.15 -13.86 9.13
N LYS A 140 4.40 -12.95 9.74
CA LYS A 140 4.88 -12.17 10.90
C LYS A 140 5.11 -13.04 12.13
N GLU A 141 4.20 -13.98 12.43
CA GLU A 141 4.37 -14.96 13.50
C GLU A 141 5.71 -15.73 13.32
N PHE A 142 6.06 -16.14 12.09
CA PHE A 142 7.32 -16.83 11.83
C PHE A 142 8.55 -15.92 12.02
N ILE A 143 8.52 -14.68 11.51
CA ILE A 143 9.64 -13.73 11.64
C ILE A 143 9.90 -13.38 13.11
N LEU A 144 8.87 -13.36 13.95
CA LEU A 144 8.99 -13.06 15.38
C LEU A 144 9.36 -14.28 16.24
N ASP A 145 9.40 -15.48 15.67
CA ASP A 145 9.76 -16.69 16.42
C ASP A 145 11.30 -16.79 16.60
N PRO A 146 11.83 -16.58 17.83
CA PRO A 146 13.28 -16.57 18.08
C PRO A 146 13.91 -17.97 17.94
N HIS A 147 13.11 -19.02 17.94
CA HIS A 147 13.58 -20.40 17.79
C HIS A 147 13.64 -20.83 16.34
N LYS A 148 12.69 -20.39 15.52
CA LYS A 148 12.60 -20.79 14.11
C LYS A 148 13.29 -19.80 13.17
N PHE A 149 13.15 -18.49 13.40
CA PHE A 149 13.72 -17.45 12.56
C PHE A 149 14.98 -16.82 13.15
N GLY A 150 15.01 -16.65 14.49
CA GLY A 150 16.09 -15.99 15.19
C GLY A 150 16.04 -14.47 15.01
N GLU A 151 17.23 -13.83 14.95
CA GLU A 151 17.32 -12.39 14.72
C GLU A 151 17.33 -12.06 13.24
N LEU A 152 16.51 -11.12 12.81
CA LEU A 152 16.50 -10.62 11.43
C LEU A 152 17.87 -10.04 11.05
N ARG A 153 18.40 -10.41 9.88
CA ARG A 153 19.69 -9.95 9.35
C ARG A 153 19.53 -9.16 8.06
N SER A 154 18.77 -9.68 7.10
CA SER A 154 18.58 -8.99 5.83
C SER A 154 17.18 -9.17 5.27
N ILE A 155 16.75 -8.19 4.46
CA ILE A 155 15.48 -8.21 3.73
C ILE A 155 15.75 -7.79 2.29
N HIS A 156 15.17 -8.52 1.33
CA HIS A 156 15.20 -8.16 -0.09
C HIS A 156 13.77 -8.13 -0.61
N ALA A 157 13.36 -7.01 -1.21
CA ALA A 157 12.05 -6.83 -1.79
C ALA A 157 12.16 -6.41 -3.25
N VAL A 158 11.35 -7.02 -4.11
CA VAL A 158 11.30 -6.67 -5.54
C VAL A 158 9.86 -6.52 -5.97
N PHE A 159 9.54 -5.42 -6.64
CA PHE A 159 8.31 -5.30 -7.36
C PHE A 159 8.57 -4.66 -8.73
N THR A 160 8.42 -5.44 -9.78
CA THR A 160 8.61 -5.01 -11.16
C THR A 160 7.46 -5.49 -12.03
N PHE A 161 7.21 -4.79 -13.13
CA PHE A 161 6.40 -5.28 -14.25
C PHE A 161 6.89 -4.64 -15.54
N ALA A 162 6.76 -5.37 -16.64
CA ALA A 162 7.10 -4.86 -17.96
C ALA A 162 5.90 -4.07 -18.51
N ALA A 163 5.98 -2.75 -18.39
CA ALA A 163 4.98 -1.84 -18.92
C ALA A 163 5.09 -1.76 -20.47
N ASP A 164 3.95 -1.65 -21.13
CA ASP A 164 3.92 -1.43 -22.57
C ASP A 164 4.30 0.03 -22.94
N PRO A 165 4.56 0.31 -24.24
CA PRO A 165 4.94 1.66 -24.67
C PRO A 165 3.89 2.74 -24.37
N ASP A 166 2.59 2.42 -24.41
CA ASP A 166 1.53 3.38 -24.11
C ASP A 166 1.54 3.76 -22.62
N PHE A 167 1.69 2.77 -21.74
CA PHE A 167 1.88 3.04 -20.32
C PHE A 167 3.09 3.96 -20.06
N LEU A 168 4.26 3.63 -20.63
CA LEU A 168 5.51 4.39 -20.44
C LEU A 168 5.43 5.82 -20.98
N GLU A 169 4.49 6.10 -21.88
CA GLU A 169 4.27 7.43 -22.45
C GLU A 169 3.09 8.15 -21.80
N ASN A 170 1.98 7.48 -21.50
CA ASN A 170 0.70 8.13 -21.22
C ASN A 170 0.12 7.88 -19.84
N ASP A 171 0.54 6.84 -19.10
CA ASP A 171 -0.01 6.54 -17.78
C ASP A 171 0.27 7.66 -16.76
N ILE A 172 -0.63 7.83 -15.80
CA ILE A 172 -0.50 8.84 -14.74
C ILE A 172 0.78 8.68 -13.93
N ARG A 173 1.27 7.43 -13.76
CA ARG A 173 2.46 7.11 -12.98
C ARG A 173 3.76 7.61 -13.59
N VAL A 174 3.75 7.90 -14.89
CA VAL A 174 4.93 8.42 -15.60
C VAL A 174 4.84 9.92 -15.91
N LYS A 175 3.83 10.61 -15.34
CA LYS A 175 3.61 12.05 -15.52
C LYS A 175 4.06 12.83 -14.28
N PRO A 176 4.92 13.86 -14.43
CA PRO A 176 5.47 14.62 -13.30
C PRO A 176 4.44 15.50 -12.58
N ASP A 177 3.34 15.83 -13.23
CA ASP A 177 2.23 16.64 -12.70
C ASP A 177 1.10 15.77 -12.08
N LEU A 178 1.18 14.44 -12.17
CA LEU A 178 0.19 13.51 -11.66
C LEU A 178 0.74 12.66 -10.50
N ASP A 179 1.35 11.52 -10.79
CA ASP A 179 1.91 10.67 -9.72
C ASP A 179 3.38 10.98 -9.40
N ALA A 180 4.08 11.71 -10.24
CA ALA A 180 5.42 12.25 -10.07
C ALA A 180 6.54 11.33 -9.53
N LEU A 181 6.23 10.43 -8.61
CA LEU A 181 7.17 9.51 -7.98
C LEU A 181 7.48 8.26 -8.85
N GLY A 182 6.69 8.01 -9.89
CA GLY A 182 6.92 6.92 -10.84
C GLY A 182 6.96 5.52 -10.21
N ALA A 183 7.91 4.71 -10.65
CA ALA A 183 8.09 3.34 -10.13
C ALA A 183 8.41 3.34 -8.63
N LEU A 184 9.10 4.36 -8.11
CA LEU A 184 9.37 4.49 -6.68
C LEU A 184 8.09 4.65 -5.86
N GLY A 185 7.16 5.52 -6.29
CA GLY A 185 5.88 5.72 -5.61
C GLY A 185 4.91 4.56 -5.83
N ASP A 186 4.88 3.96 -7.01
CA ASP A 186 3.95 2.87 -7.32
C ASP A 186 4.42 1.53 -6.73
N ALA A 187 5.45 0.94 -7.29
CA ALA A 187 5.98 -0.38 -6.89
C ALA A 187 6.90 -0.29 -5.66
N GLY A 188 7.71 0.77 -5.56
CA GLY A 188 8.62 1.01 -4.43
C GLY A 188 7.90 1.21 -3.10
N TRP A 189 6.70 1.79 -3.10
CA TRP A 189 5.84 1.88 -1.91
C TRP A 189 5.65 0.51 -1.24
N TYR A 190 5.31 -0.49 -2.02
CA TYR A 190 5.09 -1.84 -1.52
C TYR A 190 6.38 -2.48 -0.99
N CYS A 191 7.49 -2.30 -1.71
CA CYS A 191 8.79 -2.82 -1.29
C CYS A 191 9.23 -2.21 0.06
N VAL A 192 9.17 -0.89 0.19
CA VAL A 192 9.51 -0.18 1.42
C VAL A 192 8.59 -0.57 2.56
N ARG A 193 7.27 -0.65 2.32
CA ARG A 193 6.29 -1.10 3.32
C ARG A 193 6.60 -2.54 3.79
N ALA A 194 6.97 -3.46 2.90
CA ALA A 194 7.32 -4.83 3.26
C ALA A 194 8.60 -4.91 4.08
N ILE A 195 9.61 -4.11 3.75
CA ILE A 195 10.86 -4.01 4.52
C ILE A 195 10.58 -3.49 5.93
N LEU A 196 9.84 -2.39 6.06
CA LEU A 196 9.47 -1.83 7.35
C LEU A 196 8.63 -2.81 8.17
N TRP A 197 7.63 -3.45 7.53
CA TRP A 197 6.80 -4.48 8.17
C TRP A 197 7.63 -5.64 8.71
N ALA A 198 8.59 -6.16 7.95
CA ALA A 198 9.44 -7.28 8.39
C ALA A 198 10.31 -6.88 9.60
N ASN A 199 10.71 -5.63 9.72
CA ASN A 199 11.52 -5.07 10.81
C ASN A 199 10.71 -4.27 11.85
N ASP A 200 9.45 -4.65 12.12
CA ASP A 200 8.58 -4.01 13.12
C ASP A 200 8.46 -2.49 12.98
N PHE A 201 8.50 -1.98 11.75
CA PHE A 201 8.45 -0.56 11.43
C PHE A 201 9.54 0.28 12.12
N GLN A 202 10.67 -0.33 12.48
CA GLN A 202 11.86 0.42 12.89
C GLN A 202 12.43 1.13 11.66
N LEU A 203 12.58 2.45 11.75
CA LEU A 203 13.19 3.22 10.65
C LEU A 203 14.66 2.85 10.47
N PRO A 204 15.18 2.80 9.24
CA PRO A 204 16.59 2.64 9.01
C PRO A 204 17.36 3.90 9.46
N LYS A 205 18.63 3.72 9.83
CA LYS A 205 19.55 4.82 10.11
C LYS A 205 19.87 5.61 8.84
N SER A 206 20.02 4.89 7.73
CA SER A 206 20.39 5.51 6.47
C SER A 206 19.83 4.76 5.26
N VAL A 207 19.71 5.50 4.18
CA VAL A 207 19.27 5.01 2.86
C VAL A 207 20.26 5.46 1.81
N THR A 208 20.59 4.57 0.86
CA THR A 208 21.48 4.86 -0.27
C THR A 208 20.85 4.31 -1.55
N ALA A 209 20.57 5.17 -2.52
CA ALA A 209 20.10 4.74 -3.83
C ALA A 209 21.18 3.93 -4.55
N LEU A 210 20.80 2.81 -5.16
CA LEU A 210 21.70 1.99 -5.95
C LEU A 210 21.96 2.63 -7.32
N PRO A 211 23.16 2.42 -7.91
CA PRO A 211 23.44 2.86 -9.26
C PRO A 211 22.46 2.27 -10.29
N GLY A 212 22.21 2.99 -11.38
CA GLY A 212 21.37 2.48 -12.46
C GLY A 212 19.90 2.93 -12.38
N THR A 213 19.57 3.99 -11.64
CA THR A 213 18.25 4.61 -11.73
C THR A 213 17.97 5.08 -13.15
N ILE A 214 16.78 4.73 -13.67
CA ILE A 214 16.33 5.10 -15.01
C ILE A 214 15.15 6.06 -14.88
N PHE A 215 15.24 7.16 -15.65
CA PHE A 215 14.20 8.17 -15.76
C PHE A 215 13.58 8.15 -17.15
N ASN A 216 12.31 8.53 -17.26
CA ASN A 216 11.74 8.86 -18.55
C ASN A 216 12.17 10.27 -19.02
N LYS A 217 11.73 10.67 -20.21
CA LYS A 217 12.06 12.00 -20.78
C LYS A 217 11.56 13.19 -19.94
N ALA A 218 10.54 12.97 -19.10
CA ALA A 218 9.96 13.97 -18.21
C ALA A 218 10.62 14.01 -16.82
N GLY A 219 11.67 13.19 -16.58
CA GLY A 219 12.39 13.16 -15.31
C GLY A 219 11.72 12.30 -14.22
N VAL A 220 10.72 11.50 -14.57
CA VAL A 220 10.05 10.57 -13.63
C VAL A 220 10.80 9.25 -13.56
N ILE A 221 10.99 8.71 -12.35
CA ILE A 221 11.68 7.43 -12.11
C ILE A 221 10.84 6.29 -12.69
N ILE A 222 11.39 5.53 -13.63
CA ILE A 222 10.76 4.33 -14.19
C ILE A 222 11.44 3.03 -13.73
N SER A 223 12.62 3.13 -13.12
CA SER A 223 13.31 2.01 -12.47
C SER A 223 14.30 2.54 -11.45
N CYS A 224 14.31 2.02 -10.23
CA CYS A 224 15.33 2.32 -9.23
C CYS A 224 15.41 1.21 -8.17
N GLY A 225 16.47 1.28 -7.37
CA GLY A 225 16.66 0.47 -6.18
C GLY A 225 17.38 1.25 -5.09
N ALA A 226 17.31 0.77 -3.86
CA ALA A 226 18.04 1.35 -2.74
C ALA A 226 18.46 0.29 -1.72
N ALA A 227 19.51 0.61 -0.96
CA ALA A 227 19.94 -0.08 0.23
C ALA A 227 19.55 0.72 1.47
N LEU A 228 19.10 0.02 2.51
CA LEU A 228 18.71 0.56 3.81
C LEU A 228 19.59 -0.10 4.87
N LEU A 229 20.09 0.68 5.82
CA LEU A 229 20.98 0.21 6.88
C LEU A 229 20.45 0.62 8.25
N TRP A 230 20.45 -0.30 9.22
CA TRP A 230 20.13 -0.06 10.63
C TRP A 230 21.40 -0.09 11.48
N GLU A 231 21.37 0.59 12.64
CA GLU A 231 22.53 0.68 13.54
C GLU A 231 23.05 -0.66 14.03
N ASN A 232 22.16 -1.64 14.19
CA ASN A 232 22.51 -3.01 14.63
C ASN A 232 23.04 -3.91 13.50
N GLY A 233 23.38 -3.34 12.33
CA GLY A 233 23.94 -4.06 11.20
C GLY A 233 22.94 -4.82 10.34
N LYS A 234 21.63 -4.71 10.62
CA LYS A 234 20.60 -5.18 9.69
C LYS A 234 20.68 -4.40 8.39
N THR A 235 20.40 -5.07 7.28
CA THR A 235 20.35 -4.44 5.96
C THR A 235 19.09 -4.81 5.21
N ALA A 236 18.66 -3.93 4.32
CA ALA A 236 17.66 -4.28 3.33
C ALA A 236 18.01 -3.69 1.97
N THR A 237 17.54 -4.33 0.92
CA THR A 237 17.57 -3.76 -0.43
C THR A 237 16.20 -3.93 -1.08
N PHE A 238 15.89 -3.02 -1.99
CA PHE A 238 14.76 -3.24 -2.89
C PHE A 238 15.09 -2.82 -4.31
N HIS A 239 14.30 -3.35 -5.25
CA HIS A 239 14.26 -2.91 -6.63
C HIS A 239 12.82 -2.77 -7.09
N CYS A 240 12.50 -1.65 -7.75
CA CYS A 240 11.21 -1.39 -8.35
C CYS A 240 11.38 -0.90 -9.78
N SER A 241 10.57 -1.41 -10.72
CA SER A 241 10.76 -1.09 -12.14
C SER A 241 9.51 -1.33 -12.97
N PHE A 242 9.28 -0.45 -13.94
CA PHE A 242 8.30 -0.63 -15.03
C PHE A 242 8.91 -1.30 -16.27
N LEU A 243 10.17 -1.78 -16.19
CA LEU A 243 10.93 -2.26 -17.34
C LEU A 243 11.29 -3.76 -17.27
N ALA A 244 10.85 -4.47 -16.25
CA ALA A 244 11.21 -5.88 -16.06
C ALA A 244 9.95 -6.75 -15.90
N ASN A 245 10.08 -8.05 -16.12
CA ASN A 245 8.96 -9.00 -15.96
C ASN A 245 8.29 -8.87 -14.57
N LEU A 246 7.00 -9.21 -14.51
CA LEU A 246 6.23 -9.15 -13.27
C LEU A 246 6.87 -10.02 -12.19
N THR A 247 7.31 -9.36 -11.13
CA THR A 247 7.89 -9.98 -9.94
C THR A 247 7.41 -9.23 -8.71
N MET A 248 6.90 -9.94 -7.72
CA MET A 248 6.45 -9.37 -6.45
C MET A 248 6.97 -10.22 -5.30
N SER A 249 8.28 -10.17 -5.06
CA SER A 249 8.93 -11.07 -4.09
C SER A 249 9.49 -10.33 -2.88
N VAL A 250 9.45 -11.02 -1.73
CA VAL A 250 10.16 -10.62 -0.52
C VAL A 250 10.91 -11.83 0.04
N THR A 251 12.16 -11.63 0.39
CA THR A 251 12.98 -12.59 1.15
C THR A 251 13.45 -11.93 2.42
N ALA A 252 13.19 -12.55 3.57
CA ALA A 252 13.72 -12.15 4.86
C ALA A 252 14.61 -13.26 5.40
N SER A 253 15.83 -12.92 5.83
CA SER A 253 16.81 -13.86 6.38
C SER A 253 17.13 -13.52 7.82
N GLY A 254 16.93 -14.48 8.70
CA GLY A 254 17.28 -14.44 10.11
C GLY A 254 18.53 -15.29 10.41
N THR A 255 18.93 -15.31 11.68
CA THR A 255 20.08 -16.11 12.13
C THR A 255 19.82 -17.63 12.15
N LYS A 256 18.56 -18.05 12.17
CA LYS A 256 18.16 -19.47 12.23
C LYS A 256 17.24 -19.88 11.11
N GLY A 257 16.57 -18.94 10.46
CA GLY A 257 15.61 -19.25 9.42
C GLY A 257 15.49 -18.16 8.36
N SER A 258 14.77 -18.51 7.31
CA SER A 258 14.43 -17.57 6.23
C SER A 258 12.99 -17.71 5.82
N LEU A 259 12.44 -16.64 5.29
CA LEU A 259 11.10 -16.58 4.71
C LEU A 259 11.18 -16.05 3.29
N HIS A 260 10.43 -16.66 2.38
CA HIS A 260 10.33 -16.20 1.00
C HIS A 260 8.89 -16.24 0.49
N ILE A 261 8.51 -15.21 -0.27
CA ILE A 261 7.21 -15.06 -0.92
C ILE A 261 7.38 -14.43 -2.31
N ASN A 262 6.60 -14.90 -3.30
CA ASN A 262 6.73 -14.50 -4.71
C ASN A 262 5.60 -13.60 -5.22
N ASP A 263 4.57 -13.36 -4.42
CA ASP A 263 3.34 -12.68 -4.82
C ASP A 263 2.79 -11.81 -3.68
N PHE A 264 3.69 -11.11 -2.96
CA PHE A 264 3.34 -10.47 -1.68
C PHE A 264 2.29 -9.36 -1.82
N VAL A 265 2.24 -8.66 -2.95
CA VAL A 265 1.27 -7.57 -3.19
C VAL A 265 -0.08 -8.11 -3.63
N ILE A 266 -0.08 -8.97 -4.63
CA ILE A 266 -1.28 -9.59 -5.21
C ILE A 266 -1.05 -11.11 -5.24
N PRO A 267 -1.80 -11.90 -4.46
CA PRO A 267 -1.70 -13.34 -4.49
C PRO A 267 -1.99 -13.93 -5.88
N PHE A 268 -1.32 -15.01 -6.25
CA PHE A 268 -1.60 -15.74 -7.49
C PHE A 268 -3.05 -16.22 -7.58
N GLU A 269 -3.63 -16.58 -6.43
CA GLU A 269 -5.04 -16.97 -6.30
C GLU A 269 -5.71 -16.06 -5.28
N GLU A 270 -6.88 -15.52 -5.61
CA GLU A 270 -7.58 -14.53 -4.79
C GLU A 270 -7.91 -15.01 -3.36
N ASN A 271 -8.18 -16.29 -3.22
CA ASN A 271 -8.60 -16.93 -1.97
C ASN A 271 -7.51 -17.80 -1.31
N LYS A 272 -6.29 -17.75 -1.84
CA LYS A 272 -5.19 -18.59 -1.35
C LYS A 272 -3.86 -17.84 -1.43
N GLY A 273 -3.22 -17.66 -0.30
CA GLY A 273 -1.88 -17.13 -0.21
C GLY A 273 -0.88 -18.19 0.23
N SER A 274 0.31 -18.23 -0.36
CA SER A 274 1.37 -19.14 0.07
C SER A 274 2.69 -18.40 0.29
N PHE A 275 3.55 -18.99 1.12
CA PHE A 275 4.91 -18.56 1.36
C PHE A 275 5.77 -19.76 1.77
N THR A 276 7.07 -19.64 1.71
CA THR A 276 8.00 -20.69 2.13
C THR A 276 8.87 -20.24 3.30
N THR A 277 9.23 -21.17 4.17
CA THR A 277 10.16 -20.94 5.27
C THR A 277 11.21 -22.01 5.32
N SER A 278 12.39 -21.67 5.80
CA SER A 278 13.44 -22.63 6.17
C SER A 278 13.89 -22.33 7.59
N THR A 279 14.24 -23.39 8.33
CA THR A 279 14.75 -23.29 9.70
C THR A 279 15.93 -24.24 9.86
N GLU A 280 17.02 -23.75 10.47
CA GLU A 280 18.24 -24.53 10.76
C GLU A 280 18.87 -25.19 9.53
N SER A 281 18.73 -24.54 8.37
CA SER A 281 19.29 -25.03 7.12
C SER A 281 20.82 -24.97 7.16
N GLY A 282 21.46 -26.07 6.77
CA GLY A 282 22.91 -26.19 6.72
C GLY A 282 23.38 -27.11 5.60
N PHE A 283 24.66 -27.06 5.27
CA PHE A 283 25.25 -27.95 4.29
C PHE A 283 25.29 -29.40 4.79
N THR A 284 25.13 -30.35 3.88
CA THR A 284 25.39 -31.76 4.18
C THR A 284 26.88 -31.98 4.45
N GLU A 285 27.24 -33.12 5.09
CA GLU A 285 28.57 -33.43 5.52
C GLU A 285 29.63 -33.27 4.41
N LEU A 286 29.32 -33.66 3.18
CA LEU A 286 30.21 -33.53 2.03
C LEU A 286 30.06 -32.22 1.25
N VAL A 287 29.23 -31.27 1.75
CA VAL A 287 28.91 -30.03 1.05
C VAL A 287 28.28 -30.26 -0.35
N THR A 288 27.63 -31.42 -0.52
CA THR A 288 27.00 -31.82 -1.78
C THR A 288 25.53 -31.40 -1.88
N GLY A 289 24.99 -30.81 -0.82
CA GLY A 289 23.62 -30.33 -0.72
C GLY A 289 23.42 -29.56 0.58
N TRP A 290 22.18 -29.26 0.88
CA TRP A 290 21.79 -28.60 2.13
C TRP A 290 20.41 -29.09 2.58
N ALA A 291 20.15 -29.05 3.87
CA ALA A 291 18.93 -29.53 4.50
C ALA A 291 18.63 -28.70 5.77
N PRO A 292 17.38 -28.72 6.28
CA PRO A 292 16.21 -29.32 5.66
C PRO A 292 15.72 -28.54 4.43
N LEU A 293 14.85 -29.19 3.63
CA LEU A 293 14.18 -28.51 2.51
C LEU A 293 13.24 -27.42 3.03
N PRO A 294 13.04 -26.31 2.26
CA PRO A 294 12.07 -25.30 2.61
C PRO A 294 10.64 -25.88 2.76
N SER A 295 9.93 -25.43 3.78
CA SER A 295 8.54 -25.79 4.03
C SER A 295 7.61 -24.77 3.35
N GLN A 296 6.62 -25.26 2.61
CA GLN A 296 5.59 -24.43 2.03
C GLN A 296 4.39 -24.32 2.98
N HIS A 297 3.92 -23.09 3.16
CA HIS A 297 2.74 -22.75 3.95
C HIS A 297 1.65 -22.22 3.03
N THR A 298 0.42 -22.62 3.28
CA THR A 298 -0.76 -22.14 2.55
C THR A 298 -1.76 -21.59 3.55
N VAL A 299 -2.28 -20.41 3.25
CA VAL A 299 -3.32 -19.73 4.04
C VAL A 299 -4.51 -19.47 3.13
N MET A 300 -5.64 -20.06 3.48
CA MET A 300 -6.90 -19.84 2.77
C MET A 300 -7.63 -18.64 3.35
N THR A 301 -8.40 -17.95 2.52
CA THR A 301 -9.30 -16.86 2.92
C THR A 301 -10.60 -16.98 2.16
N ASP A 302 -11.72 -16.67 2.83
CA ASP A 302 -13.05 -16.71 2.22
C ASP A 302 -13.34 -15.52 1.30
N VAL A 303 -12.57 -14.44 1.45
CA VAL A 303 -12.75 -13.21 0.70
C VAL A 303 -11.38 -12.62 0.29
N PRO A 304 -11.33 -11.81 -0.78
CA PRO A 304 -10.12 -11.10 -1.17
C PRO A 304 -9.56 -10.18 -0.07
N GLN A 305 -8.26 -9.94 -0.08
CA GLN A 305 -7.58 -9.07 0.88
C GLN A 305 -8.15 -7.62 0.89
N GLU A 306 -8.64 -7.14 -0.23
CA GLU A 306 -9.27 -5.83 -0.36
C GLU A 306 -10.58 -5.76 0.42
N VAL A 307 -11.32 -6.86 0.49
CA VAL A 307 -12.55 -6.96 1.31
C VAL A 307 -12.20 -6.88 2.79
N LEU A 308 -11.13 -7.57 3.21
CA LEU A 308 -10.65 -7.50 4.59
C LEU A 308 -10.17 -6.09 4.95
N MET A 309 -9.51 -5.40 4.03
CA MET A 309 -9.10 -4.01 4.17
C MET A 309 -10.30 -3.08 4.37
N VAL A 310 -11.31 -3.19 3.51
CA VAL A 310 -12.53 -2.39 3.61
C VAL A 310 -13.29 -2.71 4.91
N THR A 311 -13.35 -3.99 5.29
CA THR A 311 -13.99 -4.42 6.54
C THR A 311 -13.29 -3.81 7.77
N GLU A 312 -11.97 -3.83 7.81
CA GLU A 312 -11.19 -3.22 8.90
C GLU A 312 -11.37 -1.70 8.93
N PHE A 313 -11.26 -1.02 7.79
CA PHE A 313 -11.48 0.42 7.74
C PHE A 313 -12.90 0.80 8.20
N SER A 314 -13.92 0.07 7.73
CA SER A 314 -15.31 0.31 8.13
C SER A 314 -15.54 0.05 9.63
N ARG A 315 -14.84 -0.93 10.23
CA ARG A 315 -14.84 -1.18 11.67
C ARG A 315 -14.28 0.03 12.44
N LEU A 316 -13.14 0.56 11.98
CA LEU A 316 -12.53 1.75 12.59
C LEU A 316 -13.43 2.97 12.48
N VAL A 317 -14.04 3.20 11.32
CA VAL A 317 -15.02 4.29 11.13
C VAL A 317 -16.22 4.13 12.05
N LYS A 318 -16.74 2.92 12.19
CA LYS A 318 -17.86 2.62 13.09
C LYS A 318 -17.52 2.92 14.56
N SER A 319 -16.34 2.55 15.00
CA SER A 319 -15.87 2.82 16.37
C SER A 319 -15.82 4.33 16.67
N VAL A 320 -15.37 5.14 15.72
CA VAL A 320 -15.38 6.61 15.86
C VAL A 320 -16.80 7.16 15.82
N LYS A 321 -17.59 6.77 14.80
CA LYS A 321 -18.90 7.37 14.52
C LYS A 321 -19.97 6.98 15.54
N ASN A 322 -20.03 5.71 15.92
CA ASN A 322 -21.13 5.14 16.70
C ASN A 322 -20.78 4.97 18.19
N GLU A 323 -19.49 4.72 18.48
CA GLU A 323 -19.03 4.43 19.83
C GLU A 323 -18.30 5.62 20.47
N GLY A 324 -18.04 6.69 19.68
CA GLY A 324 -17.36 7.90 20.14
C GLY A 324 -15.90 7.68 20.53
N LEU A 325 -15.26 6.61 20.01
CA LEU A 325 -13.86 6.32 20.27
C LEU A 325 -12.95 7.29 19.51
N ALA A 326 -11.74 7.49 20.02
CA ALA A 326 -10.71 8.25 19.33
C ALA A 326 -10.30 7.56 18.02
N VAL A 327 -9.87 8.35 17.03
CA VAL A 327 -9.32 7.85 15.78
C VAL A 327 -8.08 6.98 16.04
N GLU A 328 -7.99 5.88 15.32
CA GLU A 328 -6.87 4.95 15.41
C GLU A 328 -5.69 5.50 14.59
N LYS A 329 -4.51 5.60 15.22
CA LYS A 329 -3.32 6.24 14.64
C LYS A 329 -2.33 5.27 13.97
N LYS A 330 -2.53 3.97 14.13
CA LYS A 330 -1.61 2.94 13.59
C LYS A 330 -1.40 3.12 12.08
N TRP A 331 -2.48 3.16 11.31
CA TRP A 331 -2.39 3.20 9.86
C TRP A 331 -1.75 4.49 9.32
N PRO A 332 -2.16 5.68 9.77
CA PRO A 332 -1.45 6.92 9.41
C PRO A 332 0.03 6.89 9.78
N THR A 333 0.38 6.36 10.96
CA THR A 333 1.78 6.22 11.38
C THR A 333 2.58 5.34 10.44
N LEU A 334 2.05 4.15 10.08
CA LEU A 334 2.72 3.24 9.16
C LEU A 334 2.88 3.85 7.75
N SER A 335 1.87 4.60 7.31
CA SER A 335 1.92 5.31 6.02
C SER A 335 2.97 6.41 6.03
N ARG A 336 3.04 7.19 7.12
CA ARG A 336 4.04 8.23 7.31
C ARG A 336 5.47 7.68 7.26
N MET A 337 5.72 6.58 7.98
CA MET A 337 7.03 5.93 7.99
C MET A 337 7.42 5.43 6.59
N THR A 338 6.48 4.87 5.84
CA THR A 338 6.71 4.42 4.47
C THR A 338 7.05 5.61 3.55
N GLN A 339 6.26 6.68 3.62
CA GLN A 339 6.51 7.91 2.84
C GLN A 339 7.86 8.54 3.19
N PHE A 340 8.20 8.60 4.48
CA PHE A 340 9.48 9.16 4.94
C PHE A 340 10.69 8.43 4.38
N VAL A 341 10.64 7.10 4.31
CA VAL A 341 11.70 6.31 3.68
C VAL A 341 11.74 6.52 2.17
N LEU A 342 10.57 6.61 1.50
CA LEU A 342 10.51 6.93 0.06
C LEU A 342 11.13 8.29 -0.25
N ASP A 343 10.85 9.31 0.58
CA ASP A 343 11.43 10.64 0.45
C ASP A 343 12.96 10.62 0.58
N ALA A 344 13.48 9.81 1.52
CA ALA A 344 14.91 9.61 1.68
C ALA A 344 15.54 8.90 0.47
N VAL A 345 14.87 7.89 -0.09
CA VAL A 345 15.32 7.23 -1.34
C VAL A 345 15.35 8.22 -2.49
N LYS A 346 14.26 9.00 -2.68
CA LYS A 346 14.18 10.04 -3.71
C LYS A 346 15.31 11.05 -3.56
N THR A 347 15.54 11.51 -2.33
CA THR A 347 16.64 12.44 -2.00
C THR A 347 18.01 11.86 -2.36
N SER A 348 18.24 10.57 -2.05
CA SER A 348 19.49 9.90 -2.43
C SER A 348 19.64 9.79 -3.94
N VAL A 349 18.56 9.44 -4.66
CA VAL A 349 18.56 9.42 -6.15
C VAL A 349 18.91 10.79 -6.71
N ASP A 350 18.28 11.87 -6.21
CA ASP A 350 18.50 13.23 -6.69
C ASP A 350 19.94 13.74 -6.41
N LYS A 351 20.59 13.21 -5.38
CA LYS A 351 21.98 13.46 -5.02
C LYS A 351 22.97 12.49 -5.69
N GLY A 352 22.54 11.74 -6.70
CA GLY A 352 23.43 10.81 -7.44
C GLY A 352 23.88 9.58 -6.64
N GLY A 353 23.12 9.15 -5.65
CA GLY A 353 23.40 7.97 -4.83
C GLY A 353 24.14 8.30 -3.52
N GLU A 354 24.18 9.56 -3.10
CA GLU A 354 24.71 9.91 -1.78
C GLU A 354 23.82 9.29 -0.67
N THR A 355 24.45 8.86 0.41
CA THR A 355 23.74 8.33 1.58
C THR A 355 22.95 9.43 2.29
N VAL A 356 21.70 9.16 2.58
CA VAL A 356 20.79 10.02 3.35
C VAL A 356 20.58 9.39 4.73
N ASN A 357 20.91 10.10 5.79
CA ASN A 357 20.60 9.69 7.16
C ASN A 357 19.15 10.07 7.52
N LEU A 358 18.50 9.19 8.27
CA LEU A 358 17.13 9.40 8.78
C LEU A 358 17.23 9.63 10.30
N ASP A 359 17.55 10.86 10.68
CA ASP A 359 17.64 11.31 12.10
C ASP A 359 16.28 11.70 12.64
#